data_d7659aadb5cf19e2cae068c99b087da2
#
_entry.id   d7659aadb5cf19e2cae068c99b087da2
#
_cell.length_a   1.000
_cell.length_b   1.000
_cell.length_c   1.000
_cell.angle_alpha   90.00
_cell.angle_beta   90.00
_cell.angle_gamma   90.00
#
_symmetry.space_group_name_H-M   'P 1'
#
loop_
_entity.id
_entity.type
_entity.pdbx_description
1 polymer ?
#
loop_
_entity_poly.entity_id
_entity_poly.type
_entity_poly.pdbx_seq_one_letter_code
_entity_poly.pdbx_strand_id
1 'polypeptide(L)'
;MSAGPLVHRSSQEERLFVTRYEKSQSTETLPPTINFTWNNWIELTQMGSLAGRAKILSEDRADQDVESEASASTTVIAVSCAVEQPQQGRSISYRVGLPSTRLGLLERCRYELAAMPPMITRSFLESDQAQHIAVPDTIRVMQWNILAQSLAEKSDKFICPDEALNWNYRRWRILEEVLTYGADIICLQEVDHFNFLKATLGRVGFEGCFFPKPDSPCCYIKGNNGPDGCAVFFDSSKYTLLHTERKVLEVFRCQSNQVVIMCTFERKLDSKVFCVATTHLKARVGALLPTLRNEQGKDLLQFVQSHNTNDYPVIYAGDFNAEPTEPVYRTMTQSGNLSSSYAMVASRSSATSATTAATTPVVDNDGNNVCDSASNEPQYTTWKIREDGEVCHTIDYIFFSKDRFNPERVLTMPSDEELGKGRAPSLQYASDHFSLCCDFRLL
;
A
#
# COMPACT_ATOMS: atom_id res chain seq x y z
N MET A 1 -3.41 24.93 57.72
CA MET A 1 -3.88 23.92 56.78
C MET A 1 -2.93 23.96 55.61
N SER A 2 -2.07 23.00 55.50
CA SER A 2 -0.87 22.98 54.69
C SER A 2 -1.20 22.56 53.24
N ALA A 3 -0.82 23.41 52.29
CA ALA A 3 -0.73 23.04 50.88
C ALA A 3 0.64 22.35 50.69
N GLY A 4 0.64 21.07 50.32
CA GLY A 4 1.82 20.34 49.92
C GLY A 4 2.25 20.68 48.49
N PRO A 5 3.53 20.54 48.13
CA PRO A 5 4.06 21.00 46.87
C PRO A 5 3.87 19.96 45.73
N LEU A 6 3.15 20.36 44.75
CA LEU A 6 3.21 19.81 43.41
C LEU A 6 4.31 20.58 42.67
N VAL A 7 5.48 20.06 42.51
CA VAL A 7 6.44 20.42 41.44
C VAL A 7 7.71 19.58 41.60
N HIS A 8 8.21 19.04 40.49
CA HIS A 8 9.52 18.42 40.19
C HIS A 8 9.53 16.94 39.80
N ARG A 9 8.67 16.52 38.89
CA ARG A 9 8.98 15.33 38.09
C ARG A 9 9.49 15.61 36.66
N SER A 10 9.29 16.82 36.15
CA SER A 10 9.65 17.15 34.74
C SER A 10 11.16 17.33 34.52
N SER A 11 11.87 17.86 35.48
CA SER A 11 13.29 18.22 35.25
C SER A 11 14.27 17.03 35.27
N GLN A 12 13.90 15.92 35.92
CA GLN A 12 14.75 14.72 35.95
C GLN A 12 14.60 13.87 34.67
N GLU A 13 13.40 13.81 34.12
CA GLU A 13 13.15 13.09 32.85
C GLU A 13 13.74 13.83 31.64
N GLU A 14 13.69 15.15 31.64
CA GLU A 14 14.38 15.97 30.62
C GLU A 14 15.89 15.79 30.64
N ARG A 15 16.50 15.76 31.87
CA ARG A 15 17.95 15.56 32.01
C ARG A 15 18.38 14.16 31.60
N LEU A 16 17.56 13.15 31.87
CA LEU A 16 17.85 11.77 31.48
C LEU A 16 17.79 11.60 29.96
N PHE A 17 16.88 12.29 29.28
CA PHE A 17 16.76 12.23 27.83
C PHE A 17 17.92 12.93 27.13
N VAL A 18 18.28 14.14 27.56
CA VAL A 18 19.43 14.89 27.03
C VAL A 18 20.74 14.14 27.28
N THR A 19 20.92 13.57 28.48
CA THR A 19 22.13 12.81 28.82
C THR A 19 22.26 11.50 28.04
N ARG A 20 21.16 10.85 27.67
CA ARG A 20 21.19 9.67 26.78
C ARG A 20 21.51 10.04 25.33
N TYR A 21 21.04 11.20 24.87
CA TYR A 21 21.33 11.69 23.54
C TYR A 21 22.81 12.09 23.36
N GLU A 22 23.38 12.77 24.35
CA GLU A 22 24.78 13.19 24.34
C GLU A 22 25.78 12.03 24.47
N LYS A 23 25.42 10.93 25.16
CA LYS A 23 26.29 9.75 25.32
C LYS A 23 26.35 8.83 24.10
N SER A 24 25.46 9.00 23.13
CA SER A 24 25.47 8.20 21.87
C SER A 24 26.26 8.83 20.74
N GLN A 25 26.86 10.01 20.92
CA GLN A 25 27.61 10.70 19.89
C GLN A 25 29.09 10.29 19.90
N SER A 26 29.46 9.36 19.02
CA SER A 26 30.81 9.21 18.49
C SER A 26 30.84 9.82 17.10
N THR A 27 31.46 11.01 16.99
CA THR A 27 32.12 11.63 15.83
C THR A 27 31.51 11.40 14.44
N GLU A 28 30.32 11.95 14.17
CA GLU A 28 29.90 12.31 12.82
C GLU A 28 29.17 13.67 12.87
N THR A 29 29.49 14.55 11.90
CA THR A 29 28.95 15.90 11.79
C THR A 29 27.43 15.85 11.56
N LEU A 30 26.67 16.37 12.52
CA LEU A 30 25.23 16.52 12.44
C LEU A 30 24.86 17.52 11.32
N PRO A 31 23.78 17.24 10.58
CA PRO A 31 23.15 18.26 9.75
C PRO A 31 22.60 19.40 10.62
N PRO A 32 22.28 20.58 10.04
CA PRO A 32 21.93 21.79 10.79
C PRO A 32 20.85 21.50 11.82
N THR A 33 21.12 21.90 13.04
CA THR A 33 20.36 21.66 14.26
C THR A 33 18.90 22.13 14.09
N ILE A 34 17.98 21.21 13.95
CA ILE A 34 16.57 21.50 14.15
C ILE A 34 16.41 21.71 15.66
N ASN A 35 16.07 22.93 16.09
CA ASN A 35 15.73 23.20 17.47
C ASN A 35 14.42 22.49 17.81
N PHE A 36 14.51 21.29 18.37
CA PHE A 36 13.37 20.57 18.91
C PHE A 36 12.87 21.28 20.17
N THR A 37 11.71 21.93 20.07
CA THR A 37 11.00 22.47 21.22
C THR A 37 10.13 21.39 21.86
N TRP A 38 9.81 21.54 23.15
CA TRP A 38 8.90 20.66 23.90
C TRP A 38 7.54 20.46 23.18
N ASN A 39 7.05 21.49 22.50
CA ASN A 39 5.81 21.43 21.71
C ASN A 39 5.94 20.46 20.53
N ASN A 40 7.07 20.43 19.84
CA ASN A 40 7.31 19.51 18.73
C ASN A 40 7.33 18.05 19.23
N TRP A 41 7.80 17.82 20.45
CA TRP A 41 7.82 16.48 21.05
C TRP A 41 6.41 16.01 21.44
N ILE A 42 5.56 16.90 21.97
CA ILE A 42 4.14 16.62 22.25
C ILE A 42 3.39 16.30 20.95
N GLU A 43 3.62 17.02 19.86
CA GLU A 43 3.05 16.67 18.55
C GLU A 43 3.49 15.27 18.09
N LEU A 44 4.77 14.92 18.22
CA LEU A 44 5.29 13.60 17.85
C LEU A 44 4.69 12.47 18.70
N THR A 45 4.48 12.69 20.00
CA THR A 45 3.86 11.71 20.88
C THR A 45 2.35 11.59 20.69
N GLN A 46 1.65 12.68 20.39
CA GLN A 46 0.22 12.66 20.05
C GLN A 46 -0.04 11.99 18.69
N MET A 47 0.95 11.93 17.82
CA MET A 47 0.88 11.17 16.56
C MET A 47 0.95 9.64 16.75
N GLY A 48 1.02 9.16 17.98
CA GLY A 48 0.87 7.76 18.40
C GLY A 48 1.89 6.84 17.75
N SER A 49 3.17 6.90 18.15
CA SER A 49 4.02 5.75 17.86
C SER A 49 5.52 5.88 18.13
N LEU A 50 5.99 6.96 18.76
CA LEU A 50 7.42 7.01 19.13
C LEU A 50 7.69 6.43 20.53
N ALA A 51 6.67 6.17 21.34
CA ALA A 51 6.80 5.71 22.73
C ALA A 51 6.10 4.37 23.04
N GLY A 52 5.50 3.72 22.06
CA GLY A 52 4.87 2.40 22.23
C GLY A 52 5.92 1.29 22.31
N ARG A 53 5.91 0.47 23.37
CA ARG A 53 6.63 -0.80 23.34
C ARG A 53 6.02 -1.67 22.24
N ALA A 54 6.82 -2.01 21.23
CA ALA A 54 6.44 -2.98 20.21
C ALA A 54 6.00 -4.29 20.90
N LYS A 55 4.71 -4.60 20.86
CA LYS A 55 4.23 -5.94 21.14
C LYS A 55 4.42 -6.72 19.84
N ILE A 56 5.52 -7.45 19.76
CA ILE A 56 5.69 -8.46 18.72
C ILE A 56 4.67 -9.55 19.07
N LEU A 57 3.56 -9.57 18.32
CA LEU A 57 2.67 -10.73 18.33
C LEU A 57 3.41 -11.82 17.56
N SER A 58 3.66 -12.95 18.23
CA SER A 58 4.29 -14.12 17.60
C SER A 58 3.44 -14.59 16.42
N GLU A 59 4.09 -15.08 15.38
CA GLU A 59 3.45 -15.68 14.20
C GLU A 59 2.42 -16.78 14.56
N ASP A 60 2.59 -17.41 15.72
CA ASP A 60 1.76 -18.52 16.22
C ASP A 60 0.30 -18.16 16.50
N ARG A 61 -0.06 -16.87 16.69
CA ARG A 61 -1.47 -16.48 16.84
C ARG A 61 -2.20 -16.29 15.52
N ALA A 62 -1.48 -15.98 14.45
CA ALA A 62 -2.08 -15.85 13.13
C ALA A 62 -2.55 -17.21 12.56
N ASP A 63 -1.88 -18.31 12.95
CA ASP A 63 -2.22 -19.65 12.46
C ASP A 63 -3.43 -20.29 13.19
N GLN A 64 -3.73 -19.88 14.42
CA GLN A 64 -4.88 -20.44 15.16
C GLN A 64 -6.23 -19.91 14.68
N ASP A 65 -6.29 -18.70 14.11
CA ASP A 65 -7.54 -18.12 13.61
C ASP A 65 -7.92 -18.63 12.22
N VAL A 66 -6.98 -19.26 11.48
CA VAL A 66 -7.21 -19.81 10.14
C VAL A 66 -8.23 -20.95 10.15
N GLU A 67 -8.18 -21.81 11.16
CA GLU A 67 -9.14 -22.93 11.28
C GLU A 67 -10.54 -22.46 11.63
N SER A 68 -10.68 -21.36 12.40
CA SER A 68 -11.99 -20.85 12.79
C SER A 68 -12.72 -20.12 11.65
N GLU A 69 -12.02 -19.35 10.82
CA GLU A 69 -12.63 -18.67 9.67
C GLU A 69 -12.88 -19.64 8.49
N ALA A 70 -11.99 -20.60 8.28
CA ALA A 70 -12.24 -21.64 7.28
C ALA A 70 -13.45 -22.53 7.65
N SER A 71 -13.69 -22.75 8.93
CA SER A 71 -14.88 -23.47 9.41
C SER A 71 -16.14 -22.57 9.41
N ALA A 72 -16.01 -21.27 9.65
CA ALA A 72 -17.11 -20.32 9.60
C ALA A 72 -17.62 -20.06 8.16
N SER A 73 -16.75 -20.14 7.15
CA SER A 73 -17.20 -20.05 5.75
C SER A 73 -17.97 -21.28 5.27
N THR A 74 -18.04 -22.32 6.06
CA THR A 74 -18.84 -23.54 5.79
C THR A 74 -20.22 -23.47 6.45
N THR A 75 -20.50 -22.48 7.29
CA THR A 75 -21.81 -22.33 7.93
C THR A 75 -22.73 -21.52 7.02
N VAL A 76 -23.68 -22.22 6.44
CA VAL A 76 -24.78 -21.71 5.62
C VAL A 76 -25.52 -20.60 6.37
N ILE A 77 -25.41 -19.34 5.94
CA ILE A 77 -26.34 -18.31 6.32
C ILE A 77 -27.58 -18.49 5.42
N ALA A 78 -28.59 -19.18 5.93
CA ALA A 78 -29.93 -19.13 5.40
C ALA A 78 -30.50 -17.77 5.80
N VAL A 79 -30.39 -16.75 4.95
CA VAL A 79 -31.17 -15.52 5.10
C VAL A 79 -32.56 -15.82 4.59
N SER A 80 -33.51 -16.02 5.52
CA SER A 80 -34.91 -16.06 5.26
C SER A 80 -35.40 -14.63 5.01
N CYS A 81 -35.54 -14.23 3.76
CA CYS A 81 -36.41 -13.13 3.38
C CYS A 81 -37.77 -13.72 3.05
N ALA A 82 -38.76 -13.49 3.92
CA ALA A 82 -40.15 -13.76 3.64
C ALA A 82 -40.69 -12.75 2.61
N VAL A 83 -40.84 -13.19 1.37
CA VAL A 83 -41.76 -12.59 0.39
C VAL A 83 -42.54 -13.72 -0.20
N GLU A 84 -43.88 -13.53 -0.22
CA GLU A 84 -44.91 -14.50 -0.57
C GLU A 84 -44.69 -15.19 -1.91
N GLN A 85 -45.11 -16.47 -1.93
CA GLN A 85 -44.91 -17.43 -3.03
C GLN A 85 -45.72 -17.10 -4.31
N PRO A 86 -45.22 -17.62 -5.48
CA PRO A 86 -45.84 -18.85 -5.94
C PRO A 86 -44.87 -19.94 -6.46
N GLN A 87 -45.17 -21.14 -6.02
CA GLN A 87 -44.98 -22.45 -6.65
C GLN A 87 -43.62 -22.98 -7.05
N GLN A 88 -43.19 -23.99 -6.29
CA GLN A 88 -42.44 -25.20 -6.65
C GLN A 88 -41.32 -25.07 -7.72
N GLY A 89 -40.12 -24.84 -7.23
CA GLY A 89 -38.87 -25.14 -7.93
C GLY A 89 -37.85 -25.69 -6.92
N ARG A 90 -37.27 -26.83 -7.21
CA ARG A 90 -36.32 -27.57 -6.36
C ARG A 90 -35.23 -26.65 -5.84
N SER A 91 -35.11 -26.48 -4.54
CA SER A 91 -33.99 -25.89 -3.86
C SER A 91 -32.75 -26.76 -4.09
N ILE A 92 -31.90 -26.37 -5.04
CA ILE A 92 -30.58 -26.96 -5.20
C ILE A 92 -29.63 -26.17 -4.27
N SER A 93 -29.40 -26.73 -3.09
CA SER A 93 -28.38 -26.26 -2.16
C SER A 93 -26.99 -26.56 -2.76
N TYR A 94 -26.42 -25.60 -3.51
CA TYR A 94 -25.05 -25.69 -3.95
C TYR A 94 -24.12 -25.30 -2.79
N ARG A 95 -23.57 -26.29 -2.08
CA ARG A 95 -22.31 -26.14 -1.36
C ARG A 95 -21.17 -26.03 -2.40
N VAL A 96 -21.07 -24.90 -3.09
CA VAL A 96 -19.96 -24.67 -4.02
C VAL A 96 -18.78 -24.17 -3.22
N GLY A 97 -17.77 -25.01 -3.01
CA GLY A 97 -16.46 -24.57 -2.51
C GLY A 97 -15.88 -23.47 -3.42
N LEU A 98 -14.96 -22.66 -2.90
CA LEU A 98 -14.29 -21.66 -3.71
C LEU A 98 -13.58 -22.31 -4.91
N PRO A 99 -13.66 -21.71 -6.11
CA PRO A 99 -13.01 -22.23 -7.32
C PRO A 99 -11.49 -22.35 -7.15
N SER A 100 -10.89 -23.27 -7.92
CA SER A 100 -9.43 -23.51 -7.95
C SER A 100 -8.74 -22.90 -9.15
N THR A 101 -9.44 -22.13 -9.98
CA THR A 101 -8.88 -21.38 -11.12
C THR A 101 -9.15 -19.89 -10.98
N ARG A 102 -8.24 -19.05 -11.50
CA ARG A 102 -8.39 -17.58 -11.48
C ARG A 102 -9.66 -17.13 -12.17
N LEU A 103 -9.98 -17.70 -13.34
CA LEU A 103 -11.21 -17.40 -14.07
C LEU A 103 -12.45 -17.76 -13.24
N GLY A 104 -12.48 -18.96 -12.68
CA GLY A 104 -13.61 -19.39 -11.85
C GLY A 104 -13.78 -18.53 -10.59
N LEU A 105 -12.66 -18.09 -9.96
CA LEU A 105 -12.73 -17.18 -8.83
C LEU A 105 -13.23 -15.79 -9.25
N LEU A 106 -12.80 -15.27 -10.40
CA LEU A 106 -13.30 -14.01 -10.97
C LEU A 106 -14.82 -14.10 -11.27
N GLU A 107 -15.28 -15.20 -11.86
CA GLU A 107 -16.72 -15.46 -12.06
C GLU A 107 -17.48 -15.52 -10.75
N ARG A 108 -16.88 -16.11 -9.70
CA ARG A 108 -17.45 -16.11 -8.36
C ARG A 108 -17.57 -14.70 -7.78
N CYS A 109 -16.53 -13.86 -7.92
CA CYS A 109 -16.61 -12.46 -7.50
C CYS A 109 -17.77 -11.72 -8.19
N ARG A 110 -17.90 -11.87 -9.50
CA ARG A 110 -18.97 -11.26 -10.29
C ARG A 110 -20.35 -11.76 -9.89
N TYR A 111 -20.47 -13.04 -9.56
CA TYR A 111 -21.71 -13.61 -9.04
C TYR A 111 -22.11 -13.01 -7.68
N GLU A 112 -21.16 -12.89 -6.75
CA GLU A 112 -21.39 -12.28 -5.43
C GLU A 112 -21.73 -10.79 -5.52
N LEU A 113 -21.26 -10.12 -6.57
CA LEU A 113 -21.48 -8.72 -6.84
C LEU A 113 -22.62 -8.46 -7.86
N ALA A 114 -23.40 -9.47 -8.24
CA ALA A 114 -24.40 -9.34 -9.29
C ALA A 114 -25.48 -8.28 -9.05
N ALA A 115 -25.75 -7.95 -7.78
CA ALA A 115 -26.66 -6.87 -7.37
C ALA A 115 -26.01 -5.49 -7.33
N MET A 116 -24.68 -5.39 -7.53
CA MET A 116 -23.91 -4.15 -7.49
C MET A 116 -23.62 -3.65 -8.90
N PRO A 117 -23.36 -2.35 -9.10
CA PRO A 117 -22.87 -1.83 -10.37
C PRO A 117 -21.57 -2.55 -10.77
N PRO A 118 -21.27 -2.68 -12.09
CA PRO A 118 -20.03 -3.29 -12.53
C PRO A 118 -18.83 -2.49 -12.04
N MET A 119 -17.69 -3.17 -11.88
CA MET A 119 -16.41 -2.53 -11.55
C MET A 119 -16.01 -1.49 -12.60
N ILE A 120 -15.38 -0.40 -12.19
CA ILE A 120 -14.73 0.56 -13.10
C ILE A 120 -13.61 -0.17 -13.83
N THR A 121 -13.73 -0.28 -15.16
CA THR A 121 -12.73 -0.95 -15.99
C THR A 121 -11.76 0.07 -16.53
N ARG A 122 -10.47 -0.19 -16.37
CA ARG A 122 -9.37 0.69 -16.79
C ARG A 122 -8.52 0.04 -17.87
N SER A 123 -7.91 0.83 -18.73
CA SER A 123 -7.00 0.38 -19.80
C SER A 123 -5.54 0.53 -19.39
N PHE A 124 -4.65 -0.12 -20.12
CA PHE A 124 -3.22 0.10 -19.98
C PHE A 124 -2.75 1.17 -20.98
N LEU A 125 -1.96 2.12 -20.49
CA LEU A 125 -1.18 3.04 -21.30
C LEU A 125 0.14 2.35 -21.64
N GLU A 126 0.44 2.21 -22.93
CA GLU A 126 1.66 1.60 -23.43
C GLU A 126 2.75 2.66 -23.63
N SER A 127 4.00 2.30 -23.39
CA SER A 127 5.17 3.07 -23.77
C SER A 127 5.37 2.91 -25.29
N ASP A 128 5.67 3.99 -26.03
CA ASP A 128 5.98 3.91 -27.47
C ASP A 128 7.20 3.02 -27.78
N GLN A 129 8.00 2.73 -26.79
CA GLN A 129 9.11 1.77 -26.87
C GLN A 129 8.68 0.34 -26.54
N ALA A 130 7.39 0.11 -26.23
CA ALA A 130 6.88 -1.23 -26.04
C ALA A 130 7.06 -2.00 -27.34
N GLN A 131 8.09 -2.82 -27.39
CA GLN A 131 8.23 -3.78 -28.47
C GLN A 131 7.03 -4.72 -28.34
N HIS A 132 6.41 -5.14 -29.44
CA HIS A 132 5.37 -6.18 -29.45
C HIS A 132 5.95 -7.53 -28.97
N ILE A 133 6.44 -7.54 -27.74
CA ILE A 133 7.01 -8.72 -27.09
C ILE A 133 5.84 -9.50 -26.50
N ALA A 134 5.87 -10.80 -26.70
CA ALA A 134 4.88 -11.70 -26.15
C ALA A 134 4.79 -11.51 -24.61
N VAL A 135 3.58 -11.33 -24.10
CA VAL A 135 3.23 -11.14 -22.69
C VAL A 135 3.95 -12.09 -21.69
N PRO A 136 4.48 -13.28 -22.08
CA PRO A 136 5.18 -14.18 -21.16
C PRO A 136 6.45 -13.61 -20.55
N ASP A 137 7.10 -12.59 -21.14
CA ASP A 137 8.42 -12.09 -20.68
C ASP A 137 8.35 -10.93 -19.70
N THR A 138 7.17 -10.44 -19.38
CA THR A 138 6.97 -9.33 -18.45
C THR A 138 6.62 -9.81 -17.04
N ILE A 139 7.00 -9.01 -16.04
CA ILE A 139 6.61 -9.15 -14.64
C ILE A 139 5.54 -8.11 -14.37
N ARG A 140 4.30 -8.52 -14.11
CA ARG A 140 3.23 -7.59 -13.75
C ARG A 140 3.18 -7.39 -12.24
N VAL A 141 3.44 -6.17 -11.80
CA VAL A 141 3.39 -5.77 -10.40
C VAL A 141 2.19 -4.86 -10.16
N MET A 142 1.38 -5.20 -9.16
CA MET A 142 0.29 -4.37 -8.66
C MET A 142 0.67 -3.80 -7.29
N GLN A 143 0.41 -2.52 -7.09
CA GLN A 143 0.47 -1.82 -5.83
C GLN A 143 -0.93 -1.34 -5.45
N TRP A 144 -1.39 -1.57 -4.22
CA TRP A 144 -2.70 -1.07 -3.78
C TRP A 144 -2.85 -1.01 -2.26
N ASN A 145 -3.17 0.17 -1.73
CA ASN A 145 -3.75 0.30 -0.41
C ASN A 145 -5.23 -0.09 -0.50
N ILE A 146 -5.61 -1.21 0.14
CA ILE A 146 -6.95 -1.79 0.00
C ILE A 146 -7.97 -1.25 1.01
N LEU A 147 -7.60 -0.29 1.85
CA LEU A 147 -8.38 0.27 2.94
C LEU A 147 -8.74 -0.78 4.01
N ALA A 148 -8.13 -0.72 5.16
CA ALA A 148 -8.41 -1.63 6.28
C ALA A 148 -9.88 -1.61 6.66
N GLN A 149 -10.51 -2.79 6.72
CA GLN A 149 -11.94 -2.90 7.00
C GLN A 149 -12.31 -2.31 8.35
N SER A 150 -11.49 -2.56 9.37
CA SER A 150 -11.71 -2.01 10.71
C SER A 150 -11.70 -0.48 10.74
N LEU A 151 -10.97 0.17 9.82
CA LEU A 151 -10.93 1.63 9.71
C LEU A 151 -12.02 2.19 8.80
N ALA A 152 -12.52 1.40 7.85
CA ALA A 152 -13.57 1.78 6.92
C ALA A 152 -14.95 1.81 7.57
N GLU A 153 -15.36 0.72 8.22
CA GLU A 153 -16.74 0.54 8.76
C GLU A 153 -17.09 1.48 9.91
N LYS A 154 -16.12 1.96 10.66
CA LYS A 154 -16.35 2.68 11.92
C LYS A 154 -15.86 4.12 11.89
N SER A 155 -15.56 4.61 10.73
CA SER A 155 -15.20 6.00 10.59
C SER A 155 -16.31 6.71 9.84
N ASP A 156 -16.92 7.69 10.47
CA ASP A 156 -17.70 8.75 9.80
C ASP A 156 -16.83 9.54 8.80
N LYS A 157 -15.77 8.90 8.30
CA LYS A 157 -14.71 9.55 7.51
C LYS A 157 -15.02 9.61 6.03
N PHE A 158 -15.89 8.74 5.52
CA PHE A 158 -16.21 8.69 4.09
C PHE A 158 -17.64 9.08 3.84
N ILE A 159 -17.86 9.95 2.86
CA ILE A 159 -19.19 10.24 2.33
C ILE A 159 -19.40 9.34 1.11
N CYS A 160 -19.90 8.14 1.37
CA CYS A 160 -20.21 7.12 0.35
C CYS A 160 -21.38 6.25 0.85
N PRO A 161 -22.01 5.42 -0.02
CA PRO A 161 -23.02 4.45 0.43
C PRO A 161 -22.43 3.47 1.45
N ASP A 162 -23.18 3.13 2.51
CA ASP A 162 -22.75 2.19 3.56
C ASP A 162 -22.34 0.82 2.99
N GLU A 163 -23.04 0.36 1.95
CA GLU A 163 -22.74 -0.89 1.26
C GLU A 163 -21.35 -0.90 0.63
N ALA A 164 -20.82 0.29 0.22
CA ALA A 164 -19.48 0.42 -0.35
C ALA A 164 -18.40 0.11 0.68
N LEU A 165 -18.70 0.26 1.97
CA LEU A 165 -17.78 -0.04 3.08
C LEU A 165 -17.99 -1.44 3.66
N ASN A 166 -19.06 -2.14 3.29
CA ASN A 166 -19.41 -3.44 3.85
C ASN A 166 -18.47 -4.54 3.35
N TRP A 167 -17.82 -5.26 4.28
CA TRP A 167 -16.86 -6.32 3.96
C TRP A 167 -17.45 -7.44 3.10
N ASN A 168 -18.73 -7.76 3.25
CA ASN A 168 -19.37 -8.79 2.44
C ASN A 168 -19.35 -8.51 0.94
N TYR A 169 -19.27 -7.22 0.54
CA TYR A 169 -19.16 -6.78 -0.84
C TYR A 169 -17.70 -6.40 -1.18
N ARG A 170 -17.04 -5.60 -0.31
CA ARG A 170 -15.68 -5.13 -0.56
C ARG A 170 -14.69 -6.25 -0.83
N ARG A 171 -14.74 -7.33 -0.05
CA ARG A 171 -13.84 -8.48 -0.24
C ARG A 171 -13.90 -9.07 -1.65
N TRP A 172 -15.08 -9.13 -2.25
CA TRP A 172 -15.26 -9.63 -3.60
C TRP A 172 -14.81 -8.61 -4.65
N ARG A 173 -15.04 -7.31 -4.40
CA ARG A 173 -14.58 -6.24 -5.27
C ARG A 173 -13.05 -6.12 -5.27
N ILE A 174 -12.39 -6.30 -4.11
CA ILE A 174 -10.93 -6.38 -4.00
C ILE A 174 -10.39 -7.54 -4.83
N LEU A 175 -10.96 -8.72 -4.70
CA LEU A 175 -10.55 -9.89 -5.48
C LEU A 175 -10.83 -9.71 -6.98
N GLU A 176 -11.95 -9.12 -7.35
CA GLU A 176 -12.30 -8.82 -8.74
C GLU A 176 -11.26 -7.90 -9.40
N GLU A 177 -10.85 -6.83 -8.72
CA GLU A 177 -9.80 -5.91 -9.17
C GLU A 177 -8.48 -6.63 -9.41
N VAL A 178 -8.00 -7.38 -8.41
CA VAL A 178 -6.75 -8.15 -8.47
C VAL A 178 -6.77 -9.16 -9.63
N LEU A 179 -7.87 -9.90 -9.76
CA LEU A 179 -7.97 -10.97 -10.77
C LEU A 179 -8.19 -10.41 -12.18
N THR A 180 -8.90 -9.29 -12.33
CA THR A 180 -9.16 -8.67 -13.63
C THR A 180 -7.87 -8.18 -14.28
N TYR A 181 -6.99 -7.54 -13.51
CA TYR A 181 -5.72 -7.05 -14.06
C TYR A 181 -4.61 -8.09 -14.03
N GLY A 182 -4.82 -9.23 -13.37
CA GLY A 182 -3.98 -10.42 -13.50
C GLY A 182 -2.53 -10.19 -13.12
N ALA A 183 -2.27 -9.47 -12.01
CA ALA A 183 -0.92 -9.23 -11.54
C ALA A 183 -0.20 -10.52 -11.14
N ASP A 184 1.10 -10.56 -11.37
CA ASP A 184 1.97 -11.67 -10.97
C ASP A 184 2.44 -11.51 -9.53
N ILE A 185 2.71 -10.25 -9.13
CA ILE A 185 3.12 -9.85 -7.79
C ILE A 185 2.22 -8.71 -7.34
N ILE A 186 1.65 -8.84 -6.15
CA ILE A 186 0.63 -7.95 -5.61
C ILE A 186 1.12 -7.41 -4.27
N CYS A 187 1.39 -6.11 -4.20
CA CYS A 187 1.83 -5.39 -3.02
C CYS A 187 0.64 -4.64 -2.42
N LEU A 188 0.22 -5.02 -1.23
CA LEU A 188 -0.95 -4.46 -0.57
C LEU A 188 -0.60 -3.77 0.73
N GLN A 189 -1.28 -2.68 1.04
CA GLN A 189 -1.22 -1.96 2.31
C GLN A 189 -2.60 -1.91 2.96
N GLU A 190 -2.62 -1.62 4.25
CA GLU A 190 -3.83 -1.65 5.10
C GLU A 190 -4.55 -3.01 5.08
N VAL A 191 -3.78 -4.09 5.06
CA VAL A 191 -4.32 -5.45 5.05
C VAL A 191 -4.63 -5.87 6.49
N ASP A 192 -5.91 -5.90 6.89
CA ASP A 192 -6.40 -6.42 8.17
C ASP A 192 -7.15 -7.76 8.05
N HIS A 193 -7.33 -8.24 6.80
CA HIS A 193 -7.94 -9.54 6.48
C HIS A 193 -6.97 -10.44 5.70
N PHE A 194 -5.70 -10.50 6.14
CA PHE A 194 -4.67 -11.27 5.45
C PHE A 194 -5.06 -12.76 5.28
N ASN A 195 -5.61 -13.39 6.31
CA ASN A 195 -5.98 -14.80 6.28
C ASN A 195 -7.06 -15.10 5.23
N PHE A 196 -8.05 -14.22 5.07
CA PHE A 196 -9.03 -14.34 3.99
C PHE A 196 -8.38 -14.28 2.61
N LEU A 197 -7.49 -13.30 2.37
CA LEU A 197 -6.78 -13.14 1.10
C LEU A 197 -5.87 -14.35 0.84
N LYS A 198 -5.09 -14.78 1.84
CA LYS A 198 -4.20 -15.94 1.75
C LYS A 198 -4.98 -17.22 1.40
N ALA A 199 -6.08 -17.47 2.10
CA ALA A 199 -6.90 -18.65 1.84
C ALA A 199 -7.54 -18.61 0.45
N THR A 200 -8.02 -17.45 -0.01
CA THR A 200 -8.74 -17.32 -1.27
C THR A 200 -7.81 -17.30 -2.46
N LEU A 201 -6.76 -16.45 -2.44
CA LEU A 201 -5.76 -16.35 -3.51
C LEU A 201 -4.89 -17.61 -3.58
N GLY A 202 -4.63 -18.27 -2.42
CA GLY A 202 -3.90 -19.53 -2.37
C GLY A 202 -4.56 -20.65 -3.16
N ARG A 203 -5.88 -20.68 -3.24
CA ARG A 203 -6.61 -21.67 -4.07
C ARG A 203 -6.37 -21.52 -5.56
N VAL A 204 -5.94 -20.34 -6.01
CA VAL A 204 -5.70 -20.03 -7.43
C VAL A 204 -4.22 -19.82 -7.75
N GLY A 205 -3.33 -20.34 -6.87
CA GLY A 205 -1.90 -20.44 -7.12
C GLY A 205 -1.06 -19.27 -6.65
N PHE A 206 -1.59 -18.39 -5.77
CA PHE A 206 -0.79 -17.37 -5.12
C PHE A 206 -0.29 -17.85 -3.75
N GLU A 207 0.95 -17.47 -3.42
CA GLU A 207 1.48 -17.51 -2.07
C GLU A 207 1.59 -16.08 -1.53
N GLY A 208 1.61 -15.91 -0.20
CA GLY A 208 1.59 -14.58 0.40
C GLY A 208 2.43 -14.47 1.66
N CYS A 209 3.08 -13.30 1.80
CA CYS A 209 3.81 -12.86 2.99
C CYS A 209 3.13 -11.65 3.59
N PHE A 210 3.12 -11.56 4.93
CA PHE A 210 2.50 -10.46 5.66
C PHE A 210 3.40 -9.96 6.78
N PHE A 211 3.34 -8.67 7.06
CA PHE A 211 3.97 -8.07 8.22
C PHE A 211 3.06 -7.01 8.81
N PRO A 212 2.50 -7.26 10.02
CA PRO A 212 1.60 -6.33 10.67
C PRO A 212 2.35 -5.11 11.21
N LYS A 213 1.66 -3.97 11.32
CA LYS A 213 2.13 -2.82 12.07
C LYS A 213 2.23 -3.16 13.55
N PRO A 214 3.29 -2.75 14.27
CA PRO A 214 3.46 -3.05 15.71
C PRO A 214 2.34 -2.49 16.58
N ASP A 215 1.81 -1.32 16.23
CA ASP A 215 0.75 -0.62 16.94
C ASP A 215 -0.30 -0.12 15.94
N SER A 216 -1.04 -1.09 15.38
CA SER A 216 -2.06 -0.79 14.39
C SER A 216 -3.28 -0.11 15.01
N PRO A 217 -3.79 0.99 14.43
CA PRO A 217 -5.04 1.61 14.88
C PRO A 217 -6.24 0.68 14.78
N CYS A 218 -6.20 -0.33 13.91
CA CYS A 218 -7.25 -1.36 13.80
C CYS A 218 -7.48 -2.09 15.12
N CYS A 219 -6.42 -2.38 15.88
CA CYS A 219 -6.49 -3.11 17.16
C CYS A 219 -7.32 -2.40 18.24
N TYR A 220 -7.54 -1.08 18.10
CA TYR A 220 -8.34 -0.28 19.05
C TYR A 220 -9.83 -0.22 18.69
N ILE A 221 -10.21 -0.80 17.56
CA ILE A 221 -11.60 -0.87 17.10
C ILE A 221 -12.24 -2.13 17.67
N LYS A 222 -13.41 -2.00 18.30
CA LYS A 222 -14.14 -3.16 18.83
C LYS A 222 -14.59 -4.09 17.69
N GLY A 223 -14.27 -5.38 17.81
CA GLY A 223 -14.60 -6.38 16.78
C GLY A 223 -13.71 -6.26 15.54
N ASN A 224 -12.46 -5.80 15.70
CA ASN A 224 -11.44 -5.79 14.66
C ASN A 224 -10.92 -7.20 14.35
N ASN A 225 -10.23 -7.33 13.21
CA ASN A 225 -9.61 -8.57 12.74
C ASN A 225 -8.11 -8.66 13.07
N GLY A 226 -7.62 -7.85 14.01
CA GLY A 226 -6.21 -7.73 14.34
C GLY A 226 -5.55 -6.51 13.66
N PRO A 227 -4.21 -6.45 13.67
CA PRO A 227 -3.47 -5.32 13.12
C PRO A 227 -3.51 -5.33 11.60
N ASP A 228 -3.63 -4.14 11.00
CA ASP A 228 -3.32 -3.95 9.60
C ASP A 228 -1.81 -3.96 9.35
N GLY A 229 -1.43 -4.23 8.11
CA GLY A 229 -0.03 -4.26 7.72
C GLY A 229 0.17 -4.25 6.22
N CYS A 230 1.40 -4.57 5.81
CA CYS A 230 1.77 -4.77 4.41
C CYS A 230 1.77 -6.26 4.05
N ALA A 231 1.31 -6.59 2.85
CA ALA A 231 1.34 -7.94 2.31
C ALA A 231 1.91 -7.97 0.89
N VAL A 232 2.58 -9.06 0.56
CA VAL A 232 3.01 -9.37 -0.81
C VAL A 232 2.44 -10.73 -1.18
N PHE A 233 1.65 -10.79 -2.26
CA PHE A 233 1.23 -12.05 -2.87
C PHE A 233 1.94 -12.22 -4.20
N PHE A 234 2.26 -13.45 -4.58
CA PHE A 234 2.95 -13.76 -5.82
C PHE A 234 2.46 -15.06 -6.45
N ASP A 235 2.49 -15.12 -7.77
CA ASP A 235 2.16 -16.32 -8.54
C ASP A 235 3.24 -17.38 -8.36
N SER A 236 2.96 -18.40 -7.53
CA SER A 236 3.90 -19.48 -7.24
C SER A 236 4.18 -20.38 -8.45
N SER A 237 3.40 -20.30 -9.53
CA SER A 237 3.72 -21.00 -10.78
C SER A 237 4.84 -20.33 -11.57
N LYS A 238 5.02 -18.99 -11.41
CA LYS A 238 5.99 -18.17 -12.15
C LYS A 238 7.25 -17.85 -11.33
N TYR A 239 7.12 -17.77 -10.01
CA TYR A 239 8.19 -17.31 -9.12
C TYR A 239 8.45 -18.30 -7.99
N THR A 240 9.71 -18.38 -7.57
CA THR A 240 10.14 -19.00 -6.33
C THR A 240 10.54 -17.91 -5.35
N LEU A 241 9.97 -17.89 -4.16
CA LEU A 241 10.40 -16.99 -3.09
C LEU A 241 11.69 -17.54 -2.47
N LEU A 242 12.78 -16.81 -2.59
CA LEU A 242 14.08 -17.19 -2.02
C LEU A 242 14.23 -16.71 -0.58
N HIS A 243 13.92 -15.44 -0.32
CA HIS A 243 14.07 -14.80 0.99
C HIS A 243 12.95 -13.78 1.23
N THR A 244 12.63 -13.59 2.51
CA THR A 244 11.72 -12.53 2.97
C THR A 244 12.35 -11.81 4.15
N GLU A 245 12.60 -10.52 3.99
CA GLU A 245 13.11 -9.65 5.04
C GLU A 245 12.04 -8.66 5.48
N ARG A 246 12.01 -8.34 6.78
CA ARG A 246 10.99 -7.48 7.39
C ARG A 246 11.65 -6.50 8.34
N LYS A 247 11.16 -5.25 8.33
CA LYS A 247 11.65 -4.21 9.26
C LYS A 247 10.51 -3.28 9.66
N VAL A 248 10.50 -2.88 10.92
CA VAL A 248 9.79 -1.69 11.38
C VAL A 248 10.67 -0.49 11.06
N LEU A 249 10.17 0.41 10.19
CA LEU A 249 10.94 1.59 9.77
C LEU A 249 11.24 2.52 10.93
N GLU A 250 12.43 3.09 10.92
CA GLU A 250 12.92 4.00 11.94
C GLU A 250 12.92 5.45 11.45
N VAL A 251 12.71 6.37 12.39
CA VAL A 251 12.87 7.80 12.24
C VAL A 251 13.80 8.29 13.34
N PHE A 252 14.94 8.87 12.98
CA PHE A 252 15.96 9.30 13.94
C PHE A 252 16.36 8.20 14.96
N ARG A 253 16.51 6.95 14.47
CA ARG A 253 16.83 5.75 15.29
C ARG A 253 15.74 5.34 16.27
N CYS A 254 14.53 5.87 16.15
CA CYS A 254 13.37 5.44 16.93
C CYS A 254 12.44 4.65 16.00
N GLN A 255 11.98 3.48 16.47
CA GLN A 255 11.00 2.69 15.71
C GLN A 255 9.71 3.49 15.51
N SER A 256 9.27 3.53 14.29
CA SER A 256 7.96 4.08 13.92
C SER A 256 6.89 2.97 13.97
N ASN A 257 5.70 3.27 13.49
CA ASN A 257 4.63 2.25 13.33
C ASN A 257 4.48 1.81 11.86
N GLN A 258 5.44 2.14 11.01
CA GLN A 258 5.44 1.79 9.60
C GLN A 258 6.39 0.63 9.35
N VAL A 259 5.97 -0.24 8.44
CA VAL A 259 6.65 -1.51 8.18
C VAL A 259 7.04 -1.64 6.72
N VAL A 260 8.05 -2.44 6.46
CA VAL A 260 8.47 -2.86 5.13
C VAL A 260 8.63 -4.37 5.08
N ILE A 261 8.18 -4.96 3.97
CA ILE A 261 8.50 -6.34 3.59
C ILE A 261 9.33 -6.25 2.30
N MET A 262 10.47 -6.94 2.25
CA MET A 262 11.24 -7.19 1.05
C MET A 262 11.22 -8.70 0.74
N CYS A 263 10.78 -9.05 -0.45
CA CYS A 263 10.79 -10.42 -0.98
C CYS A 263 11.82 -10.52 -2.10
N THR A 264 12.67 -11.54 -2.07
CA THR A 264 13.60 -11.88 -3.15
C THR A 264 13.03 -13.06 -3.92
N PHE A 265 12.81 -12.86 -5.21
CA PHE A 265 12.20 -13.83 -6.10
C PHE A 265 13.17 -14.31 -7.17
N GLU A 266 13.13 -15.61 -7.46
CA GLU A 266 13.66 -16.18 -8.69
C GLU A 266 12.53 -16.40 -9.69
N ARG A 267 12.66 -15.85 -10.90
CA ARG A 267 11.74 -16.08 -11.99
C ARG A 267 12.00 -17.46 -12.61
N LYS A 268 11.02 -18.35 -12.55
CA LYS A 268 11.15 -19.75 -13.02
C LYS A 268 11.42 -19.87 -14.52
N LEU A 269 11.07 -18.85 -15.31
CA LEU A 269 11.25 -18.83 -16.77
C LEU A 269 12.73 -18.85 -17.17
N ASP A 270 13.58 -18.06 -16.49
CA ASP A 270 14.98 -17.81 -16.88
C ASP A 270 15.94 -17.77 -15.70
N SER A 271 15.49 -18.12 -14.50
CA SER A 271 16.24 -18.11 -13.23
C SER A 271 16.82 -16.74 -12.86
N LYS A 272 16.34 -15.64 -13.45
CA LYS A 272 16.72 -14.29 -13.04
C LYS A 272 16.13 -13.97 -11.67
N VAL A 273 16.97 -13.32 -10.84
CA VAL A 273 16.60 -12.93 -9.47
C VAL A 273 16.38 -11.45 -9.38
N PHE A 274 15.35 -11.04 -8.62
CA PHE A 274 15.03 -9.65 -8.33
C PHE A 274 14.32 -9.52 -6.98
N CYS A 275 14.28 -8.31 -6.46
CA CYS A 275 13.62 -8.00 -5.19
C CYS A 275 12.37 -7.14 -5.40
N VAL A 276 11.38 -7.34 -4.53
CA VAL A 276 10.22 -6.46 -4.41
C VAL A 276 10.06 -6.05 -2.96
N ALA A 277 10.04 -4.75 -2.69
CA ALA A 277 9.81 -4.19 -1.37
C ALA A 277 8.48 -3.44 -1.33
N THR A 278 7.68 -3.65 -0.30
CA THR A 278 6.43 -2.90 -0.09
C THR A 278 6.40 -2.26 1.29
N THR A 279 5.85 -1.04 1.33
CA THR A 279 5.75 -0.24 2.55
C THR A 279 4.48 0.61 2.56
N HIS A 280 4.14 1.13 3.75
CA HIS A 280 3.11 2.15 3.94
C HIS A 280 3.67 3.20 4.89
N LEU A 281 4.07 4.37 4.38
CA LEU A 281 4.67 5.43 5.17
C LEU A 281 3.63 6.18 6.02
N LYS A 282 4.11 7.04 6.91
CA LYS A 282 3.26 7.73 7.88
C LYS A 282 2.20 8.60 7.20
N ALA A 283 0.94 8.22 7.41
CA ALA A 283 -0.23 9.03 7.07
C ALA A 283 -0.31 10.29 7.96
N ARG A 284 -1.17 11.22 7.61
CA ARG A 284 -1.56 12.49 8.25
C ARG A 284 -0.90 13.72 7.64
N VAL A 285 -1.49 14.89 7.95
CA VAL A 285 -1.04 16.22 7.55
C VAL A 285 -0.41 16.91 8.76
N GLY A 286 0.66 17.68 8.54
CA GLY A 286 1.35 18.46 9.57
C GLY A 286 2.76 18.81 9.13
N ALA A 287 3.30 19.91 9.62
CA ALA A 287 4.57 20.49 9.14
C ALA A 287 5.78 19.55 9.26
N LEU A 288 5.80 18.63 10.22
CA LEU A 288 6.90 17.68 10.42
C LEU A 288 6.76 16.40 9.60
N LEU A 289 5.58 16.11 9.07
CA LEU A 289 5.31 14.81 8.42
C LEU A 289 6.10 14.59 7.14
N PRO A 290 6.32 15.58 6.26
CA PRO A 290 7.22 15.41 5.13
C PRO A 290 8.64 15.00 5.54
N THR A 291 9.16 15.58 6.63
CA THR A 291 10.46 15.19 7.18
C THR A 291 10.45 13.76 7.71
N LEU A 292 9.41 13.37 8.46
CA LEU A 292 9.29 12.01 8.98
C LEU A 292 9.20 10.97 7.87
N ARG A 293 8.39 11.22 6.83
CA ARG A 293 8.29 10.35 5.66
C ARG A 293 9.61 10.25 4.91
N ASN A 294 10.34 11.36 4.83
CA ASN A 294 11.66 11.37 4.21
C ASN A 294 12.68 10.51 4.98
N GLU A 295 12.70 10.59 6.31
CA GLU A 295 13.55 9.72 7.14
C GLU A 295 13.14 8.25 7.01
N GLN A 296 11.83 7.94 6.96
CA GLN A 296 11.34 6.59 6.67
C GLN A 296 11.77 6.10 5.29
N GLY A 297 11.77 6.96 4.26
CA GLY A 297 12.26 6.63 2.92
C GLY A 297 13.76 6.34 2.89
N LYS A 298 14.56 7.11 3.63
CA LYS A 298 16.01 6.84 3.78
C LYS A 298 16.25 5.50 4.48
N ASP A 299 15.52 5.21 5.55
CA ASP A 299 15.64 3.96 6.28
C ASP A 299 15.17 2.76 5.44
N LEU A 300 14.13 2.93 4.61
CA LEU A 300 13.69 1.95 3.62
C LEU A 300 14.80 1.62 2.61
N LEU A 301 15.43 2.63 2.01
CA LEU A 301 16.52 2.44 1.06
C LEU A 301 17.71 1.74 1.71
N GLN A 302 18.10 2.17 2.92
CA GLN A 302 19.21 1.57 3.67
C GLN A 302 18.90 0.10 4.03
N PHE A 303 17.69 -0.20 4.45
CA PHE A 303 17.25 -1.56 4.76
C PHE A 303 17.38 -2.45 3.54
N VAL A 304 16.80 -2.06 2.41
CA VAL A 304 16.86 -2.87 1.17
C VAL A 304 18.29 -3.04 0.71
N GLN A 305 19.11 -1.98 0.70
CA GLN A 305 20.51 -2.06 0.32
C GLN A 305 21.31 -3.03 1.20
N SER A 306 21.08 -3.01 2.52
CA SER A 306 21.81 -3.86 3.47
C SER A 306 21.47 -5.35 3.33
N HIS A 307 20.26 -5.68 2.85
CA HIS A 307 19.80 -7.08 2.67
C HIS A 307 19.92 -7.57 1.21
N ASN A 308 20.08 -6.65 0.26
CA ASN A 308 20.30 -6.98 -1.16
C ASN A 308 21.80 -7.04 -1.48
N THR A 309 22.52 -7.92 -0.81
CA THR A 309 23.99 -8.03 -0.92
C THR A 309 24.49 -8.46 -2.30
N ASN A 310 23.64 -9.06 -3.12
CA ASN A 310 23.95 -9.49 -4.48
C ASN A 310 23.62 -8.43 -5.54
N ASP A 311 23.21 -7.23 -5.14
CA ASP A 311 22.83 -6.14 -6.03
C ASP A 311 21.76 -6.55 -7.07
N TYR A 312 20.78 -7.34 -6.65
CA TYR A 312 19.65 -7.69 -7.51
C TYR A 312 18.81 -6.47 -7.87
N PRO A 313 18.17 -6.43 -9.06
CA PRO A 313 17.19 -5.39 -9.41
C PRO A 313 16.06 -5.32 -8.37
N VAL A 314 15.63 -4.10 -8.01
CA VAL A 314 14.59 -3.90 -6.98
C VAL A 314 13.41 -3.10 -7.53
N ILE A 315 12.21 -3.53 -7.17
CA ILE A 315 10.96 -2.78 -7.32
C ILE A 315 10.48 -2.38 -5.93
N TYR A 316 10.16 -1.09 -5.72
CA TYR A 316 9.56 -0.57 -4.51
C TYR A 316 8.12 -0.16 -4.82
N ALA A 317 7.17 -0.75 -4.15
CA ALA A 317 5.76 -0.47 -4.32
C ALA A 317 5.14 -0.08 -2.97
N GLY A 318 4.32 0.98 -2.93
CA GLY A 318 3.72 1.35 -1.65
C GLY A 318 2.89 2.62 -1.68
N ASP A 319 2.17 2.82 -0.58
CA ASP A 319 1.56 4.06 -0.20
C ASP A 319 2.59 4.88 0.61
N PHE A 320 3.15 5.89 -0.03
CA PHE A 320 4.16 6.77 0.59
C PHE A 320 3.53 7.91 1.38
N ASN A 321 2.21 8.08 1.29
CA ASN A 321 1.48 9.20 1.90
C ASN A 321 2.09 10.59 1.61
N ALA A 322 2.77 10.72 0.49
CA ALA A 322 3.58 11.88 0.09
C ALA A 322 3.34 12.23 -1.38
N GLU A 323 3.06 13.49 -1.64
CA GLU A 323 2.98 14.03 -2.99
C GLU A 323 4.36 14.01 -3.70
N PRO A 324 4.42 14.05 -5.06
CA PRO A 324 5.68 14.08 -5.80
C PRO A 324 6.58 15.29 -5.47
N THR A 325 6.01 16.33 -4.87
CA THR A 325 6.73 17.53 -4.41
C THR A 325 7.42 17.35 -3.06
N GLU A 326 7.07 16.30 -2.30
CA GLU A 326 7.65 16.05 -0.98
C GLU A 326 9.08 15.48 -1.05
N PRO A 327 9.91 15.71 0.00
CA PRO A 327 11.31 15.29 0.02
C PRO A 327 11.53 13.79 -0.19
N VAL A 328 10.61 12.94 0.29
CA VAL A 328 10.75 11.49 0.15
C VAL A 328 10.73 11.03 -1.31
N TYR A 329 9.96 11.68 -2.19
CA TYR A 329 9.96 11.37 -3.61
C TYR A 329 11.35 11.60 -4.23
N ARG A 330 11.99 12.75 -3.90
CA ARG A 330 13.37 13.03 -4.32
C ARG A 330 14.37 12.04 -3.73
N THR A 331 14.20 11.65 -2.47
CA THR A 331 15.05 10.64 -1.83
C THR A 331 14.99 9.32 -2.59
N MET A 332 13.81 8.84 -2.97
CA MET A 332 13.67 7.62 -3.76
C MET A 332 14.29 7.77 -5.15
N THR A 333 14.00 8.84 -5.87
CA THR A 333 14.41 8.99 -7.27
C THR A 333 15.87 9.41 -7.47
N GLN A 334 16.44 10.19 -6.57
CA GLN A 334 17.80 10.70 -6.67
C GLN A 334 18.80 9.86 -5.85
N SER A 335 18.57 9.76 -4.52
CA SER A 335 19.49 9.02 -3.65
C SER A 335 19.37 7.50 -3.84
N GLY A 336 18.18 7.00 -4.11
CA GLY A 336 17.94 5.58 -4.39
C GLY A 336 18.28 5.14 -5.82
N ASN A 337 18.60 6.09 -6.71
CA ASN A 337 18.79 5.82 -8.15
C ASN A 337 17.61 5.05 -8.77
N LEU A 338 16.38 5.43 -8.42
CA LEU A 338 15.16 4.78 -8.89
C LEU A 338 14.42 5.68 -9.89
N SER A 339 13.54 5.07 -10.67
CA SER A 339 12.57 5.79 -11.50
C SER A 339 11.15 5.39 -11.10
N SER A 340 10.19 6.31 -11.25
CA SER A 340 8.78 5.95 -11.17
C SER A 340 8.32 5.33 -12.49
N SER A 341 7.60 4.22 -12.39
CA SER A 341 7.08 3.52 -13.58
C SER A 341 6.05 4.35 -14.34
N TYR A 342 5.16 5.02 -13.62
CA TYR A 342 4.11 5.85 -14.19
C TYR A 342 4.69 7.08 -14.90
N ALA A 343 5.55 7.82 -14.21
CA ALA A 343 6.20 9.00 -14.79
C ALA A 343 7.02 8.64 -16.03
N MET A 344 7.71 7.48 -16.04
CA MET A 344 8.51 7.05 -17.17
C MET A 344 7.66 6.66 -18.38
N VAL A 345 6.57 5.90 -18.19
CA VAL A 345 5.69 5.51 -19.28
C VAL A 345 4.96 6.73 -19.85
N ALA A 346 4.44 7.62 -19.00
CA ALA A 346 3.79 8.85 -19.43
C ALA A 346 4.71 9.76 -20.24
N SER A 347 5.98 9.93 -19.81
CA SER A 347 6.96 10.76 -20.56
C SER A 347 7.28 10.18 -21.95
N ARG A 348 7.33 8.87 -22.07
CA ARG A 348 7.58 8.19 -23.37
C ARG A 348 6.39 8.26 -24.31
N SER A 349 5.16 8.15 -23.79
CA SER A 349 3.94 8.27 -24.61
C SER A 349 3.69 9.70 -25.11
N SER A 350 4.12 10.73 -24.35
CA SER A 350 3.97 12.13 -24.74
C SER A 350 5.05 12.61 -25.73
N ALA A 351 6.20 11.97 -25.78
CA ALA A 351 7.28 12.34 -26.71
C ALA A 351 6.89 12.18 -28.19
N THR A 352 5.92 11.30 -28.51
CA THR A 352 5.43 11.06 -29.87
C THR A 352 4.39 12.08 -30.30
N SER A 353 3.70 12.74 -29.36
CA SER A 353 2.67 13.76 -29.67
C SER A 353 3.20 15.19 -29.68
N ALA A 354 4.41 15.44 -29.21
CA ALA A 354 5.02 16.77 -29.11
C ALA A 354 5.92 17.08 -30.31
N THR A 355 5.30 17.40 -31.47
CA THR A 355 5.93 18.33 -32.39
C THR A 355 5.77 19.74 -31.79
N THR A 356 6.88 20.28 -31.24
CA THR A 356 7.04 21.71 -30.87
C THR A 356 6.14 22.30 -29.76
N ALA A 357 6.53 22.12 -28.50
CA ALA A 357 6.44 23.17 -27.49
C ALA A 357 7.61 23.01 -26.51
N ALA A 358 8.55 23.95 -26.51
CA ALA A 358 9.61 24.03 -25.50
C ALA A 358 8.94 24.33 -24.16
N THR A 359 8.89 23.32 -23.29
CA THR A 359 8.46 23.49 -21.90
C THR A 359 9.57 24.22 -21.13
N THR A 360 9.26 25.40 -20.62
CA THR A 360 10.10 26.11 -19.65
C THR A 360 10.23 25.23 -18.39
N PRO A 361 11.45 25.03 -17.87
CA PRO A 361 11.63 24.24 -16.66
C PRO A 361 10.83 24.87 -15.50
N VAL A 362 10.02 24.06 -14.83
CA VAL A 362 9.31 24.44 -13.61
C VAL A 362 10.34 24.43 -12.48
N VAL A 363 10.56 25.60 -11.85
CA VAL A 363 11.42 25.73 -10.67
C VAL A 363 10.56 25.77 -9.42
N ASP A 364 11.02 25.13 -8.33
CA ASP A 364 10.37 25.24 -7.03
C ASP A 364 10.60 26.64 -6.41
N ASN A 365 9.96 26.91 -5.26
CA ASN A 365 10.08 28.19 -4.55
C ASN A 365 11.51 28.50 -4.08
N ASP A 366 12.42 27.53 -4.11
CA ASP A 366 13.83 27.64 -3.75
C ASP A 366 14.75 27.77 -4.99
N GLY A 367 14.18 27.87 -6.20
CA GLY A 367 14.90 28.03 -7.46
C GLY A 367 15.56 26.77 -8.02
N ASN A 368 15.22 25.57 -7.50
CA ASN A 368 15.69 24.32 -8.02
C ASN A 368 14.78 23.79 -9.13
N ASN A 369 15.35 23.21 -10.18
CA ASN A 369 14.55 22.54 -11.21
C ASN A 369 13.73 21.41 -10.58
N VAL A 370 12.41 21.47 -10.69
CA VAL A 370 11.53 20.35 -10.34
C VAL A 370 11.93 19.18 -11.25
N CYS A 371 12.15 18.01 -10.66
CA CYS A 371 12.52 16.84 -11.41
C CYS A 371 11.42 16.56 -12.46
N ASP A 372 11.77 16.48 -13.74
CA ASP A 372 10.83 16.23 -14.84
C ASP A 372 9.91 15.01 -14.58
N SER A 373 10.37 14.03 -13.79
CA SER A 373 9.58 12.87 -13.38
C SER A 373 8.37 13.22 -12.51
N ALA A 374 8.45 14.25 -11.67
CA ALA A 374 7.33 14.62 -10.78
C ALA A 374 6.12 15.17 -11.56
N SER A 375 6.36 15.83 -12.70
CA SER A 375 5.31 16.41 -13.54
C SER A 375 4.55 15.37 -14.39
N ASN A 376 5.10 14.15 -14.52
CA ASN A 376 4.52 13.06 -15.33
C ASN A 376 3.86 11.97 -14.48
N GLU A 377 3.75 12.15 -13.16
CA GLU A 377 2.98 11.25 -12.31
C GLU A 377 1.47 11.39 -12.61
N PRO A 378 0.64 10.38 -12.26
CA PRO A 378 -0.80 10.51 -12.36
C PRO A 378 -1.30 11.73 -11.59
N GLN A 379 -2.39 12.35 -12.03
CA GLN A 379 -3.00 13.47 -11.32
C GLN A 379 -3.46 13.10 -9.91
N TYR A 380 -3.76 11.83 -9.70
CA TYR A 380 -4.13 11.29 -8.41
C TYR A 380 -3.96 9.76 -8.38
N THR A 381 -3.74 9.23 -7.18
CA THR A 381 -3.81 7.80 -6.85
C THR A 381 -4.83 7.52 -5.74
N THR A 382 -5.30 8.57 -5.07
CA THR A 382 -6.42 8.53 -4.13
C THR A 382 -7.35 9.71 -4.38
N TRP A 383 -8.66 9.44 -4.40
CA TRP A 383 -9.68 10.48 -4.55
C TRP A 383 -10.95 10.10 -3.81
N LYS A 384 -11.23 10.83 -2.73
CA LYS A 384 -12.28 10.51 -1.77
C LYS A 384 -13.00 11.75 -1.29
N ILE A 385 -14.22 11.57 -0.77
CA ILE A 385 -14.97 12.62 -0.09
C ILE A 385 -15.05 12.28 1.40
N ARG A 386 -14.73 13.25 2.24
CA ARG A 386 -14.83 13.19 3.69
C ARG A 386 -15.70 14.34 4.20
N GLU A 387 -16.04 14.33 5.50
CA GLU A 387 -16.82 15.42 6.12
C GLU A 387 -16.13 16.79 6.00
N ASP A 388 -14.79 16.82 6.05
CA ASP A 388 -13.97 18.02 5.94
C ASP A 388 -13.68 18.44 4.49
N GLY A 389 -14.16 17.68 3.49
CA GLY A 389 -14.07 18.01 2.08
C GLY A 389 -13.56 16.91 1.18
N GLU A 390 -13.33 17.25 -0.06
CA GLU A 390 -12.79 16.37 -1.10
C GLU A 390 -11.27 16.29 -1.00
N VAL A 391 -10.73 15.08 -1.06
CA VAL A 391 -9.29 14.79 -0.97
C VAL A 391 -8.85 14.08 -2.23
N CYS A 392 -7.91 14.66 -2.97
CA CYS A 392 -7.39 14.17 -4.23
C CYS A 392 -5.86 14.32 -4.24
N HIS A 393 -5.11 13.21 -4.20
CA HIS A 393 -3.66 13.21 -4.03
C HIS A 393 -2.99 12.11 -4.84
N THR A 394 -1.73 12.33 -5.23
CA THR A 394 -0.83 11.32 -5.79
C THR A 394 0.18 10.91 -4.71
N ILE A 395 -0.05 9.77 -4.08
CA ILE A 395 0.71 9.33 -2.90
C ILE A 395 1.13 7.84 -2.96
N ASP A 396 0.71 7.12 -3.99
CA ASP A 396 1.07 5.73 -4.24
C ASP A 396 2.03 5.64 -5.43
N TYR A 397 3.07 4.81 -5.33
CA TYR A 397 4.09 4.70 -6.36
C TYR A 397 4.56 3.26 -6.57
N ILE A 398 5.05 2.99 -7.78
CA ILE A 398 5.89 1.84 -8.11
C ILE A 398 7.21 2.38 -8.65
N PHE A 399 8.22 2.46 -7.79
CA PHE A 399 9.59 2.79 -8.17
C PHE A 399 10.37 1.53 -8.53
N PHE A 400 11.37 1.68 -9.38
CA PHE A 400 12.21 0.55 -9.82
C PHE A 400 13.65 0.98 -10.07
N SER A 401 14.59 0.03 -9.96
CA SER A 401 16.01 0.23 -10.27
C SER A 401 16.20 0.62 -11.72
N LYS A 402 16.77 1.82 -11.98
CA LYS A 402 17.09 2.30 -13.32
C LYS A 402 18.02 1.31 -14.03
N ASP A 403 17.89 1.22 -15.36
CA ASP A 403 18.75 0.39 -16.22
C ASP A 403 18.73 -1.11 -15.90
N ARG A 404 17.86 -1.56 -15.01
CA ARG A 404 17.68 -2.96 -14.63
C ARG A 404 16.28 -3.50 -15.00
N PHE A 405 15.31 -2.59 -15.07
CA PHE A 405 13.96 -2.86 -15.55
C PHE A 405 13.55 -1.86 -16.62
N ASN A 406 12.70 -2.28 -17.54
CA ASN A 406 12.01 -1.42 -18.48
C ASN A 406 10.50 -1.52 -18.26
N PRO A 407 9.81 -0.44 -17.80
CA PRO A 407 8.37 -0.42 -17.73
C PRO A 407 7.79 -0.31 -19.15
N GLU A 408 6.94 -1.27 -19.53
CA GLU A 408 6.36 -1.37 -20.85
C GLU A 408 4.98 -0.68 -20.92
N ARG A 409 4.17 -0.85 -19.86
CA ARG A 409 2.85 -0.24 -19.77
C ARG A 409 2.39 -0.12 -18.32
N VAL A 410 1.49 0.84 -18.09
CA VAL A 410 0.88 1.09 -16.77
C VAL A 410 -0.64 1.15 -16.88
N LEU A 411 -1.34 0.73 -15.85
CA LEU A 411 -2.79 0.81 -15.75
C LEU A 411 -3.21 2.27 -15.50
N THR A 412 -4.05 2.83 -16.39
CA THR A 412 -4.51 4.23 -16.28
C THR A 412 -5.36 4.47 -15.02
N MET A 413 -5.37 5.71 -14.53
CA MET A 413 -6.37 6.10 -13.52
C MET A 413 -7.76 6.23 -14.18
N PRO A 414 -8.86 5.99 -13.42
CA PRO A 414 -10.19 6.28 -13.93
C PRO A 414 -10.34 7.78 -14.23
N SER A 415 -11.20 8.14 -15.13
CA SER A 415 -11.55 9.54 -15.37
C SER A 415 -12.50 10.08 -14.30
N ASP A 416 -12.62 11.41 -14.19
CA ASP A 416 -13.60 12.07 -13.31
C ASP A 416 -15.04 11.61 -13.58
N GLU A 417 -15.37 11.38 -14.87
CA GLU A 417 -16.70 10.90 -15.30
C GLU A 417 -16.96 9.46 -14.85
N GLU A 418 -15.96 8.58 -14.95
CA GLU A 418 -16.07 7.17 -14.53
C GLU A 418 -16.21 7.04 -13.01
N LEU A 419 -15.50 7.89 -12.24
CA LEU A 419 -15.62 7.93 -10.78
C LEU A 419 -16.95 8.50 -10.33
N GLY A 420 -17.49 9.44 -11.09
CA GLY A 420 -18.69 10.17 -10.72
C GLY A 420 -18.48 11.03 -9.47
N LYS A 421 -19.54 11.70 -9.02
CA LYS A 421 -19.49 12.65 -7.91
C LYS A 421 -19.21 12.02 -6.54
N GLY A 422 -19.41 10.72 -6.39
CA GLY A 422 -19.20 10.00 -5.12
C GLY A 422 -17.75 9.64 -4.83
N ARG A 423 -16.86 9.70 -5.84
CA ARG A 423 -15.46 9.30 -5.75
C ARG A 423 -15.30 7.87 -5.23
N ALA A 424 -14.20 7.58 -4.54
CA ALA A 424 -13.91 6.28 -3.96
C ALA A 424 -13.78 6.40 -2.41
N PRO A 425 -14.15 5.36 -1.63
CA PRO A 425 -14.74 4.10 -2.07
C PRO A 425 -16.18 4.26 -2.58
N SER A 426 -16.60 3.33 -3.46
CA SER A 426 -17.93 3.32 -4.04
C SER A 426 -18.43 1.88 -4.25
N LEU A 427 -19.67 1.70 -4.70
CA LEU A 427 -20.16 0.37 -5.07
C LEU A 427 -19.36 -0.26 -6.24
N GLN A 428 -18.68 0.56 -7.04
CA GLN A 428 -17.88 0.14 -8.17
C GLN A 428 -16.39 -0.02 -7.84
N TYR A 429 -15.91 0.53 -6.70
CA TYR A 429 -14.51 0.50 -6.32
C TYR A 429 -14.32 0.36 -4.81
N ALA A 430 -13.49 -0.60 -4.38
CA ALA A 430 -13.47 -1.09 -2.99
C ALA A 430 -12.62 -0.26 -2.01
N SER A 431 -11.74 0.61 -2.50
CA SER A 431 -10.80 1.39 -1.69
C SER A 431 -10.87 2.87 -2.05
N ASP A 432 -10.40 3.72 -1.16
CA ASP A 432 -10.18 5.15 -1.40
C ASP A 432 -8.87 5.42 -2.15
N HIS A 433 -8.03 4.39 -2.40
CA HIS A 433 -6.87 4.41 -3.26
C HIS A 433 -7.09 3.57 -4.51
N PHE A 434 -6.57 4.01 -5.65
CA PHE A 434 -6.63 3.27 -6.91
C PHE A 434 -5.42 2.35 -7.04
N SER A 435 -5.65 1.12 -7.51
CA SER A 435 -4.57 0.18 -7.76
C SER A 435 -3.65 0.70 -8.86
N LEU A 436 -2.36 0.72 -8.62
CA LEU A 436 -1.33 0.89 -9.65
C LEU A 436 -0.95 -0.48 -10.20
N CYS A 437 -0.72 -0.56 -11.50
CA CYS A 437 -0.25 -1.80 -12.11
C CYS A 437 0.74 -1.47 -13.23
N CYS A 438 1.90 -2.14 -13.23
CA CYS A 438 2.92 -1.94 -14.25
C CYS A 438 3.46 -3.28 -14.74
N ASP A 439 3.65 -3.39 -16.04
CA ASP A 439 4.36 -4.48 -16.68
C ASP A 439 5.82 -4.10 -16.88
N PHE A 440 6.72 -4.86 -16.25
CA PHE A 440 8.15 -4.68 -16.33
C PHE A 440 8.81 -5.77 -17.16
N ARG A 441 9.71 -5.37 -18.04
CA ARG A 441 10.72 -6.27 -18.62
C ARG A 441 11.97 -6.19 -17.76
N LEU A 442 12.46 -7.33 -17.29
CA LEU A 442 13.73 -7.46 -16.57
C LEU A 442 14.86 -7.53 -17.61
N LEU A 443 15.80 -6.60 -17.54
CA LEU A 443 16.91 -6.42 -18.49
C LEU A 443 18.06 -7.40 -18.25
#